data_561fd0cf41898c76ce407ca628ff4ba4
#
_entry.id   561fd0cf41898c76ce407ca628ff4ba4
#
_cell.length_a   1.000
_cell.length_b   1.000
_cell.length_c   1.000
_cell.angle_alpha   90.00
_cell.angle_beta   90.00
_cell.angle_gamma   90.00
#
_symmetry.space_group_name_H-M   'P 1'
#
loop_
_entity.id
_entity.type
_entity.pdbx_description
1 polymer ?
#
loop_
_entity_poly.entity_id
_entity_poly.type
_entity_poly.pdbx_seq_one_letter_code
_entity_poly.pdbx_strand_id
1 'polypeptide(L)'
;KGGTVVAKTALIEKWKKEGRYEKEIASLDAVFKRTGYPRAPKYYIIKWLTDYIVEFGIDGYRADTVKHTDEKVWAAFQKECNYAFEVWKKNNPSKVLDNNSFYTIAEVYNYGISGGQEFDFRDKKINYYQNGFNNMINFEFKWDAQKDYEFIFSKYSSKLNNELQGYSVLNYLSSHDDGGPFDAK
;
A
#
# COMPACT_ATOMS: atom_id res chain seq x y z
N LYS A 1 -12.38 -2.54 22.66
CA LYS A 1 -13.39 -1.44 22.59
C LYS A 1 -12.98 -0.21 23.43
N GLY A 2 -12.34 -0.38 24.59
CA GLY A 2 -11.94 0.72 25.48
C GLY A 2 -10.76 1.57 24.95
N GLY A 3 -9.74 0.95 24.35
CA GLY A 3 -8.56 1.66 23.86
C GLY A 3 -8.85 2.70 22.76
N THR A 4 -9.86 2.46 21.93
CA THR A 4 -10.25 3.39 20.86
C THR A 4 -10.86 4.68 21.41
N VAL A 5 -11.60 4.61 22.51
CA VAL A 5 -12.21 5.78 23.16
C VAL A 5 -11.15 6.66 23.81
N VAL A 6 -10.20 6.05 24.53
CA VAL A 6 -9.10 6.76 25.20
C VAL A 6 -8.19 7.47 24.18
N ALA A 7 -7.80 6.79 23.10
CA ALA A 7 -6.99 7.38 22.04
C ALA A 7 -7.69 8.57 21.36
N LYS A 8 -9.00 8.48 21.12
CA LYS A 8 -9.79 9.57 20.56
C LYS A 8 -9.82 10.79 21.47
N THR A 9 -10.00 10.61 22.77
CA THR A 9 -10.02 11.69 23.76
C THR A 9 -8.68 12.42 23.80
N ALA A 10 -7.58 11.70 23.94
CA ALA A 10 -6.23 12.26 23.96
C ALA A 10 -5.90 13.05 22.68
N LEU A 11 -6.33 12.56 21.52
CA LEU A 11 -6.14 13.24 20.25
C LEU A 11 -6.93 14.56 20.18
N ILE A 12 -8.17 14.57 20.64
CA ILE A 12 -9.03 15.76 20.71
C ILE A 12 -8.40 16.81 21.63
N GLU A 13 -7.93 16.42 22.81
CA GLU A 13 -7.28 17.31 23.76
C GLU A 13 -6.00 17.92 23.16
N LYS A 14 -5.20 17.10 22.46
CA LYS A 14 -4.02 17.58 21.74
C LYS A 14 -4.40 18.63 20.69
N TRP A 15 -5.39 18.37 19.85
CA TRP A 15 -5.83 19.31 18.82
C TRP A 15 -6.35 20.63 19.40
N LYS A 16 -7.09 20.57 20.51
CA LYS A 16 -7.57 21.76 21.21
C LYS A 16 -6.40 22.60 21.74
N LYS A 17 -5.41 21.94 22.35
CA LYS A 17 -4.19 22.59 22.86
C LYS A 17 -3.38 23.24 21.73
N GLU A 18 -3.34 22.64 20.56
CA GLU A 18 -2.64 23.13 19.38
C GLU A 18 -3.47 24.12 18.54
N GLY A 19 -4.70 24.43 18.93
CA GLY A 19 -5.57 25.35 18.19
C GLY A 19 -6.06 24.84 16.83
N ARG A 20 -5.98 23.54 16.56
CA ARG A 20 -6.36 22.91 15.27
C ARG A 20 -7.66 22.12 15.32
N TYR A 21 -8.32 22.08 16.46
CA TYR A 21 -9.47 21.18 16.66
C TYR A 21 -10.55 21.36 15.59
N GLU A 22 -11.00 22.59 15.34
CA GLU A 22 -12.07 22.87 14.38
C GLU A 22 -11.68 22.48 12.95
N LYS A 23 -10.43 22.75 12.56
CA LYS A 23 -9.89 22.37 11.24
C LYS A 23 -9.86 20.86 11.07
N GLU A 24 -9.38 20.13 12.07
CA GLU A 24 -9.29 18.66 12.02
C GLU A 24 -10.67 17.99 11.97
N ILE A 25 -11.63 18.49 12.77
CA ILE A 25 -13.01 17.98 12.75
C ILE A 25 -13.67 18.26 11.41
N ALA A 26 -13.57 19.46 10.88
CA ALA A 26 -14.13 19.82 9.58
C ALA A 26 -13.54 18.95 8.45
N SER A 27 -12.24 18.70 8.48
CA SER A 27 -11.55 17.83 7.52
C SER A 27 -12.03 16.37 7.61
N LEU A 28 -12.18 15.84 8.82
CA LEU A 28 -12.74 14.49 9.04
C LEU A 28 -14.18 14.40 8.54
N ASP A 29 -15.03 15.37 8.89
CA ASP A 29 -16.43 15.41 8.50
C ASP A 29 -16.59 15.46 6.98
N ALA A 30 -15.75 16.23 6.30
CA ALA A 30 -15.74 16.31 4.83
C ALA A 30 -15.40 14.96 4.19
N VAL A 31 -14.39 14.25 4.69
CA VAL A 31 -14.00 12.93 4.19
C VAL A 31 -15.10 11.89 4.43
N PHE A 32 -15.65 11.80 5.63
CA PHE A 32 -16.69 10.82 5.94
C PHE A 32 -18.01 11.13 5.21
N LYS A 33 -18.34 12.40 4.98
CA LYS A 33 -19.48 12.80 4.14
C LYS A 33 -19.26 12.40 2.67
N ARG A 34 -18.06 12.64 2.12
CA ARG A 34 -17.74 12.31 0.73
C ARG A 34 -17.71 10.80 0.48
N THR A 35 -17.12 10.03 1.37
CA THR A 35 -16.88 8.60 1.19
C THR A 35 -18.04 7.72 1.62
N GLY A 36 -18.86 8.18 2.56
CA GLY A 36 -19.87 7.35 3.21
C GLY A 36 -19.30 6.28 4.15
N TYR A 37 -18.00 6.28 4.41
CA TYR A 37 -17.39 5.30 5.32
C TYR A 37 -17.86 5.51 6.76
N PRO A 38 -18.01 4.42 7.53
CA PRO A 38 -18.30 4.54 8.95
C PRO A 38 -17.09 5.11 9.71
N ARG A 39 -17.35 5.81 10.82
CA ARG A 39 -16.29 6.35 11.68
C ARG A 39 -15.61 5.25 12.48
N ALA A 40 -14.76 4.46 11.81
CA ALA A 40 -13.99 3.37 12.38
C ALA A 40 -12.47 3.66 12.27
N PRO A 41 -11.62 3.15 13.18
CA PRO A 41 -10.19 3.46 13.25
C PRO A 41 -9.45 3.35 11.92
N LYS A 42 -9.71 2.31 11.14
CA LYS A 42 -9.10 2.08 9.84
C LYS A 42 -9.29 3.24 8.86
N TYR A 43 -10.47 3.88 8.85
CA TYR A 43 -10.76 4.99 7.94
C TYR A 43 -10.17 6.32 8.42
N TYR A 44 -9.95 6.50 9.71
CA TYR A 44 -9.15 7.61 10.22
C TYR A 44 -7.68 7.48 9.80
N ILE A 45 -7.13 6.28 9.87
CA ILE A 45 -5.75 6.02 9.43
C ILE A 45 -5.62 6.28 7.92
N ILE A 46 -6.55 5.79 7.11
CA ILE A 46 -6.59 6.06 5.67
C ILE A 46 -6.60 7.57 5.41
N LYS A 47 -7.49 8.31 6.10
CA LYS A 47 -7.57 9.76 5.96
C LYS A 47 -6.24 10.43 6.28
N TRP A 48 -5.59 10.09 7.38
CA TRP A 48 -4.31 10.72 7.75
C TRP A 48 -3.17 10.37 6.80
N LEU A 49 -3.13 9.15 6.28
CA LEU A 49 -2.15 8.79 5.26
C LEU A 49 -2.40 9.55 3.94
N THR A 50 -3.65 9.73 3.55
CA THR A 50 -3.97 10.50 2.34
C THR A 50 -3.75 12.01 2.50
N ASP A 51 -3.76 12.55 3.72
CA ASP A 51 -3.38 13.94 3.97
C ASP A 51 -1.93 14.22 3.56
N TYR A 52 -1.01 13.28 3.78
CA TYR A 52 0.39 13.41 3.33
C TYR A 52 0.47 13.48 1.80
N ILE A 53 -0.39 12.76 1.09
CA ILE A 53 -0.45 12.83 -0.37
C ILE A 53 -0.89 14.22 -0.82
N VAL A 54 -1.98 14.74 -0.24
CA VAL A 54 -2.53 16.07 -0.60
C VAL A 54 -1.57 17.19 -0.22
N GLU A 55 -0.84 17.06 0.88
CA GLU A 55 0.06 18.10 1.38
C GLU A 55 1.42 18.09 0.66
N PHE A 56 2.02 16.92 0.48
CA PHE A 56 3.40 16.80 0.01
C PHE A 56 3.55 16.27 -1.42
N GLY A 57 2.48 15.72 -2.03
CA GLY A 57 2.54 15.11 -3.36
C GLY A 57 3.31 13.80 -3.38
N ILE A 58 3.21 13.03 -2.31
CA ILE A 58 3.73 11.65 -2.28
C ILE A 58 3.01 10.86 -3.37
N ASP A 59 3.74 10.14 -4.20
CA ASP A 59 3.25 9.42 -5.37
C ASP A 59 3.13 7.90 -5.18
N GLY A 60 3.60 7.38 -4.05
CA GLY A 60 3.46 5.96 -3.73
C GLY A 60 3.70 5.61 -2.27
N TYR A 61 3.21 4.43 -1.90
CA TYR A 61 3.44 3.80 -0.59
C TYR A 61 3.90 2.35 -0.71
N ARG A 62 4.87 1.97 0.09
CA ARG A 62 5.13 0.57 0.43
C ARG A 62 4.33 0.24 1.69
N ALA A 63 3.41 -0.71 1.59
CA ALA A 63 2.61 -1.18 2.71
C ALA A 63 3.28 -2.38 3.36
N ASP A 64 3.55 -2.26 4.64
CA ASP A 64 4.12 -3.28 5.50
C ASP A 64 3.07 -4.29 5.96
N THR A 65 3.46 -5.54 6.16
CA THR A 65 2.63 -6.59 6.79
C THR A 65 1.21 -6.73 6.21
N VAL A 66 1.06 -6.59 4.90
CA VAL A 66 -0.24 -6.51 4.20
C VAL A 66 -1.17 -7.68 4.52
N LYS A 67 -0.63 -8.90 4.65
CA LYS A 67 -1.41 -10.10 4.92
C LYS A 67 -2.11 -10.14 6.28
N HIS A 68 -1.76 -9.24 7.21
CA HIS A 68 -2.37 -9.15 8.53
C HIS A 68 -3.57 -8.18 8.61
N THR A 69 -3.92 -7.56 7.49
CA THR A 69 -5.05 -6.64 7.37
C THR A 69 -6.04 -7.18 6.33
N ASP A 70 -7.33 -7.04 6.60
CA ASP A 70 -8.40 -7.43 5.68
C ASP A 70 -8.21 -6.75 4.31
N GLU A 71 -8.28 -7.52 3.24
CA GLU A 71 -8.06 -7.07 1.85
C GLU A 71 -8.97 -5.92 1.44
N LYS A 72 -10.18 -5.84 1.99
CA LYS A 72 -11.13 -4.75 1.71
C LYS A 72 -10.66 -3.39 2.27
N VAL A 73 -9.82 -3.42 3.31
CA VAL A 73 -9.20 -2.20 3.84
C VAL A 73 -8.20 -1.64 2.84
N TRP A 74 -7.42 -2.53 2.22
CA TRP A 74 -6.45 -2.14 1.20
C TRP A 74 -7.12 -1.59 -0.05
N ALA A 75 -8.23 -2.19 -0.50
CA ALA A 75 -9.02 -1.66 -1.61
C ALA A 75 -9.55 -0.25 -1.32
N ALA A 76 -10.05 -0.01 -0.10
CA ALA A 76 -10.47 1.33 0.31
C ALA A 76 -9.28 2.30 0.40
N PHE A 77 -8.14 1.87 0.93
CA PHE A 77 -6.93 2.67 1.01
C PHE A 77 -6.45 3.12 -0.37
N GLN A 78 -6.29 2.20 -1.32
CA GLN A 78 -5.84 2.53 -2.67
C GLN A 78 -6.79 3.50 -3.38
N LYS A 79 -8.11 3.29 -3.23
CA LYS A 79 -9.10 4.20 -3.78
C LYS A 79 -8.94 5.62 -3.26
N GLU A 80 -8.73 5.77 -1.96
CA GLU A 80 -8.55 7.08 -1.34
C GLU A 80 -7.18 7.70 -1.66
N CYS A 81 -6.13 6.89 -1.79
CA CYS A 81 -4.82 7.37 -2.25
C CYS A 81 -4.88 7.93 -3.68
N ASN A 82 -5.53 7.21 -4.60
CA ASN A 82 -5.73 7.70 -5.96
C ASN A 82 -6.50 9.03 -5.97
N TYR A 83 -7.59 9.11 -5.21
CA TYR A 83 -8.36 10.36 -5.08
C TYR A 83 -7.50 11.52 -4.56
N ALA A 84 -6.74 11.28 -3.49
CA ALA A 84 -5.88 12.29 -2.88
C ALA A 84 -4.79 12.76 -3.85
N PHE A 85 -4.22 11.85 -4.62
CA PHE A 85 -3.17 12.17 -5.60
C PHE A 85 -3.73 12.99 -6.77
N GLU A 86 -4.92 12.68 -7.26
CA GLU A 86 -5.60 13.51 -8.25
C GLU A 86 -5.94 14.92 -7.72
N VAL A 87 -6.33 15.03 -6.46
CA VAL A 87 -6.52 16.34 -5.81
C VAL A 87 -5.21 17.13 -5.79
N TRP A 88 -4.10 16.47 -5.40
CA TRP A 88 -2.79 17.11 -5.39
C TRP A 88 -2.35 17.55 -6.79
N LYS A 89 -2.47 16.70 -7.81
CA LYS A 89 -2.15 17.03 -9.21
C LYS A 89 -2.93 18.25 -9.69
N LYS A 90 -4.25 18.27 -9.42
CA LYS A 90 -5.11 19.38 -9.78
C LYS A 90 -4.67 20.70 -9.15
N ASN A 91 -4.23 20.66 -7.91
CA ASN A 91 -3.79 21.85 -7.17
C ASN A 91 -2.34 22.27 -7.50
N ASN A 92 -1.56 21.39 -8.12
CA ASN A 92 -0.14 21.62 -8.42
C ASN A 92 0.20 21.26 -9.89
N PRO A 93 -0.50 21.80 -10.89
CA PRO A 93 -0.35 21.35 -12.28
C PRO A 93 1.08 21.54 -12.83
N SER A 94 1.81 22.53 -12.33
CA SER A 94 3.21 22.78 -12.74
C SER A 94 4.23 21.79 -12.16
N LYS A 95 3.82 20.97 -11.19
CA LYS A 95 4.66 19.96 -10.53
C LYS A 95 4.37 18.54 -11.01
N VAL A 96 3.35 18.36 -11.82
CA VAL A 96 2.97 17.05 -12.37
C VAL A 96 3.92 16.67 -13.49
N LEU A 97 4.62 15.54 -13.34
CA LEU A 97 5.62 15.08 -14.30
C LEU A 97 5.04 14.10 -15.32
N ASP A 98 3.96 13.39 -14.96
CA ASP A 98 3.34 12.35 -15.77
C ASP A 98 1.85 12.15 -15.41
N ASN A 99 1.21 11.20 -16.09
CA ASN A 99 -0.19 10.84 -15.87
C ASN A 99 -0.37 9.57 -15.02
N ASN A 100 0.69 9.08 -14.36
CA ASN A 100 0.62 7.88 -13.57
C ASN A 100 -0.36 8.04 -12.39
N SER A 101 -1.05 6.97 -12.06
CA SER A 101 -1.84 6.89 -10.83
C SER A 101 -0.95 6.71 -9.61
N PHE A 102 -1.52 6.86 -8.42
CA PHE A 102 -0.81 6.60 -7.17
C PHE A 102 -0.32 5.15 -7.11
N TYR A 103 0.94 4.93 -6.75
CA TYR A 103 1.59 3.63 -6.81
C TYR A 103 1.68 2.96 -5.44
N THR A 104 1.34 1.67 -5.36
CA THR A 104 1.43 0.92 -4.11
C THR A 104 2.16 -0.41 -4.28
N ILE A 105 3.02 -0.70 -3.31
CA ILE A 105 3.75 -1.96 -3.21
C ILE A 105 3.33 -2.68 -1.93
N ALA A 106 2.92 -3.94 -2.07
CA ALA A 106 2.52 -4.79 -0.95
C ALA A 106 3.69 -5.64 -0.45
N GLU A 107 3.99 -5.55 0.83
CA GLU A 107 4.76 -6.58 1.50
C GLU A 107 3.82 -7.68 1.99
N VAL A 108 3.70 -8.74 1.18
CA VAL A 108 3.02 -9.97 1.53
C VAL A 108 4.09 -11.02 1.84
N TYR A 109 4.54 -11.07 3.08
CA TYR A 109 5.69 -11.88 3.47
C TYR A 109 5.60 -13.32 2.96
N ASN A 110 6.66 -13.79 2.30
CA ASN A 110 6.76 -15.07 1.59
C ASN A 110 5.95 -15.16 0.27
N TYR A 111 5.41 -14.07 -0.26
CA TYR A 111 4.90 -14.11 -1.63
C TYR A 111 6.08 -14.34 -2.60
N GLY A 112 5.85 -15.22 -3.58
CA GLY A 112 6.78 -15.44 -4.69
C GLY A 112 6.06 -15.40 -6.03
N ILE A 113 6.78 -15.01 -7.08
CA ILE A 113 6.24 -14.93 -8.44
C ILE A 113 5.60 -16.25 -8.92
N SER A 114 6.03 -17.38 -8.39
CA SER A 114 5.45 -18.70 -8.68
C SER A 114 3.99 -18.82 -8.25
N GLY A 115 3.53 -18.03 -7.30
CA GLY A 115 2.13 -17.96 -6.84
C GLY A 115 1.19 -17.24 -7.82
N GLY A 116 1.72 -16.57 -8.86
CA GLY A 116 0.91 -15.80 -9.80
C GLY A 116 0.27 -14.61 -9.10
N GLN A 117 -1.02 -14.35 -9.38
CA GLN A 117 -1.74 -13.21 -8.81
C GLN A 117 -2.19 -13.41 -7.36
N GLU A 118 -2.14 -14.62 -6.82
CA GLU A 118 -2.74 -14.95 -5.55
C GLU A 118 -1.71 -15.33 -4.49
N PHE A 119 -1.98 -14.93 -3.25
CA PHE A 119 -1.28 -15.45 -2.08
C PHE A 119 -2.15 -16.52 -1.41
N ASP A 120 -1.57 -17.71 -1.20
CA ASP A 120 -2.24 -18.87 -0.62
C ASP A 120 -2.02 -18.93 0.89
N PHE A 121 -3.09 -18.75 1.66
CA PHE A 121 -3.13 -18.87 3.12
C PHE A 121 -3.44 -20.31 3.58
N ARG A 122 -3.54 -21.28 2.67
CA ARG A 122 -4.00 -22.67 2.86
C ARG A 122 -5.52 -22.79 2.96
N ASP A 123 -6.19 -22.00 3.78
CA ASP A 123 -7.64 -21.95 3.97
C ASP A 123 -8.33 -21.00 3.00
N LYS A 124 -7.63 -20.03 2.48
CA LYS A 124 -8.12 -19.07 1.47
C LYS A 124 -6.99 -18.58 0.57
N LYS A 125 -7.36 -18.08 -0.60
CA LYS A 125 -6.47 -17.36 -1.52
C LYS A 125 -6.91 -15.93 -1.67
N ILE A 126 -5.96 -15.00 -1.71
CA ILE A 126 -6.23 -13.58 -1.86
C ILE A 126 -5.42 -13.03 -3.03
N ASN A 127 -6.12 -12.39 -3.97
CA ASN A 127 -5.52 -11.59 -5.02
C ASN A 127 -5.36 -10.14 -4.52
N TYR A 128 -4.17 -9.77 -4.10
CA TYR A 128 -3.90 -8.42 -3.60
C TYR A 128 -3.86 -7.36 -4.71
N TYR A 129 -3.56 -7.75 -5.95
CA TYR A 129 -3.66 -6.84 -7.10
C TYR A 129 -5.10 -6.38 -7.31
N GLN A 130 -6.08 -7.27 -7.25
CA GLN A 130 -7.50 -6.92 -7.34
C GLN A 130 -7.98 -6.10 -6.13
N ASN A 131 -7.26 -6.16 -5.01
CA ASN A 131 -7.53 -5.39 -3.81
C ASN A 131 -6.70 -4.09 -3.72
N GLY A 132 -6.19 -3.62 -4.86
CA GLY A 132 -5.70 -2.27 -5.02
C GLY A 132 -4.18 -2.11 -5.05
N PHE A 133 -3.39 -3.17 -4.96
CA PHE A 133 -1.94 -3.05 -5.09
C PHE A 133 -1.48 -3.13 -6.55
N ASN A 134 -0.56 -2.26 -6.93
CA ASN A 134 0.06 -2.28 -8.25
C ASN A 134 1.16 -3.34 -8.34
N ASN A 135 1.77 -3.67 -7.19
CA ASN A 135 2.97 -4.49 -7.14
C ASN A 135 3.03 -5.27 -5.82
N MET A 136 3.62 -6.46 -5.86
CA MET A 136 3.96 -7.23 -4.65
C MET A 136 5.47 -7.50 -4.59
N ILE A 137 6.03 -7.46 -3.37
CA ILE A 137 7.43 -7.84 -3.14
C ILE A 137 7.59 -9.34 -3.39
N ASN A 138 8.51 -9.69 -4.29
CA ASN A 138 8.80 -11.06 -4.67
C ASN A 138 9.94 -11.64 -3.81
N PHE A 139 9.60 -12.35 -2.77
CA PHE A 139 10.55 -13.00 -1.86
C PHE A 139 11.31 -14.15 -2.49
N GLU A 140 10.84 -14.67 -3.61
CA GLU A 140 11.46 -15.79 -4.32
C GLU A 140 12.69 -15.36 -5.13
N PHE A 141 12.74 -14.11 -5.61
CA PHE A 141 13.79 -13.65 -6.52
C PHE A 141 15.20 -13.77 -5.95
N LYS A 142 15.41 -13.49 -4.68
CA LYS A 142 16.74 -13.58 -4.04
C LYS A 142 17.36 -14.97 -4.14
N TRP A 143 16.54 -16.02 -4.17
CA TRP A 143 16.99 -17.40 -4.36
C TRP A 143 17.13 -17.76 -5.84
N ASP A 144 16.23 -17.26 -6.69
CA ASP A 144 16.31 -17.44 -8.13
C ASP A 144 17.53 -16.75 -8.73
N ALA A 145 17.92 -15.61 -8.18
CA ALA A 145 19.09 -14.85 -8.63
C ALA A 145 20.44 -15.59 -8.51
N GLN A 146 20.48 -16.73 -7.80
CA GLN A 146 21.64 -17.60 -7.70
C GLN A 146 21.68 -18.66 -8.83
N LYS A 147 20.64 -18.76 -9.65
CA LYS A 147 20.52 -19.70 -10.74
C LYS A 147 21.07 -19.10 -12.03
N ASP A 148 21.18 -19.93 -13.08
CA ASP A 148 21.59 -19.44 -14.38
C ASP A 148 20.61 -18.46 -15.02
N TYR A 149 21.09 -17.64 -15.93
CA TYR A 149 20.30 -16.58 -16.58
C TYR A 149 19.14 -17.15 -17.39
N GLU A 150 19.33 -18.28 -18.07
CA GLU A 150 18.27 -18.90 -18.87
C GLU A 150 17.09 -19.29 -17.99
N PHE A 151 17.35 -19.88 -16.83
CA PHE A 151 16.30 -20.18 -15.84
C PHE A 151 15.54 -18.91 -15.41
N ILE A 152 16.29 -17.86 -15.05
CA ILE A 152 15.68 -16.61 -14.56
C ILE A 152 14.81 -15.99 -15.65
N PHE A 153 15.37 -15.76 -16.86
CA PHE A 153 14.65 -15.10 -17.94
C PHE A 153 13.46 -15.93 -18.42
N SER A 154 13.59 -17.24 -18.56
CA SER A 154 12.49 -18.11 -18.97
C SER A 154 11.35 -18.12 -17.94
N LYS A 155 11.65 -18.29 -16.65
CA LYS A 155 10.67 -18.29 -15.59
C LYS A 155 9.94 -16.96 -15.49
N TYR A 156 10.68 -15.85 -15.41
CA TYR A 156 10.12 -14.53 -15.19
C TYR A 156 9.34 -14.03 -16.43
N SER A 157 9.88 -14.25 -17.63
CA SER A 157 9.15 -13.96 -18.87
C SER A 157 7.85 -14.74 -18.95
N SER A 158 7.89 -16.05 -18.67
CA SER A 158 6.69 -16.87 -18.66
C SER A 158 5.64 -16.35 -17.68
N LYS A 159 6.02 -16.07 -16.42
CA LYS A 159 5.09 -15.60 -15.39
C LYS A 159 4.52 -14.23 -15.69
N LEU A 160 5.34 -13.27 -16.14
CA LEU A 160 4.91 -11.90 -16.42
C LEU A 160 4.04 -11.79 -17.68
N ASN A 161 4.26 -12.66 -18.66
CA ASN A 161 3.48 -12.64 -19.90
C ASN A 161 2.21 -13.51 -19.85
N ASN A 162 2.01 -14.30 -18.80
CA ASN A 162 0.83 -15.14 -18.62
C ASN A 162 0.08 -14.77 -17.33
N GLU A 163 0.35 -15.45 -16.21
CA GLU A 163 -0.44 -15.31 -14.98
C GLU A 163 -0.43 -13.89 -14.39
N LEU A 164 0.67 -13.15 -14.62
CA LEU A 164 0.85 -11.78 -14.14
C LEU A 164 0.74 -10.74 -15.27
N GLN A 165 0.16 -11.08 -16.40
CA GLN A 165 0.01 -10.13 -17.50
C GLN A 165 -0.74 -8.87 -17.04
N GLY A 166 -0.09 -7.70 -17.20
CA GLY A 166 -0.60 -6.41 -16.73
C GLY A 166 -0.29 -6.09 -15.25
N TYR A 167 0.36 -6.99 -14.55
CA TYR A 167 0.83 -6.81 -13.17
C TYR A 167 2.35 -6.90 -13.09
N SER A 168 2.92 -6.49 -11.97
CA SER A 168 4.36 -6.55 -11.76
C SER A 168 4.73 -7.01 -10.35
N VAL A 169 5.99 -7.39 -10.17
CA VAL A 169 6.56 -7.75 -8.87
C VAL A 169 7.80 -6.90 -8.61
N LEU A 170 8.05 -6.57 -7.35
CA LEU A 170 9.29 -5.95 -6.92
C LEU A 170 10.29 -7.03 -6.53
N ASN A 171 11.31 -7.22 -7.37
CA ASN A 171 12.40 -8.13 -7.07
C ASN A 171 13.42 -7.47 -6.15
N TYR A 172 13.97 -8.22 -5.20
CA TYR A 172 15.04 -7.77 -4.31
C TYR A 172 16.07 -8.89 -4.07
N LEU A 173 17.29 -8.50 -3.74
CA LEU A 173 18.38 -9.43 -3.44
C LEU A 173 18.62 -9.60 -1.94
N SER A 174 18.37 -8.54 -1.17
CA SER A 174 18.54 -8.49 0.27
C SER A 174 17.49 -7.59 0.89
N SER A 175 17.07 -7.86 2.12
CA SER A 175 16.15 -7.04 2.88
C SER A 175 16.59 -6.91 4.34
N HIS A 176 16.02 -5.91 5.03
CA HIS A 176 16.26 -5.70 6.46
C HIS A 176 15.64 -6.78 7.36
N ASP A 177 14.67 -7.57 6.84
CA ASP A 177 13.96 -8.58 7.62
C ASP A 177 14.60 -9.95 7.55
N ASP A 178 15.07 -10.36 6.38
CA ASP A 178 15.52 -11.73 6.16
C ASP A 178 16.86 -11.85 5.41
N GLY A 179 17.49 -10.71 5.12
CA GLY A 179 18.75 -10.67 4.38
C GLY A 179 18.65 -11.30 2.98
N GLY A 180 19.78 -11.72 2.46
CA GLY A 180 19.88 -12.37 1.16
C GLY A 180 21.18 -13.13 0.95
N PRO A 181 21.26 -13.95 -0.11
CA PRO A 181 22.42 -14.77 -0.40
C PRO A 181 23.69 -13.98 -0.76
N PHE A 182 23.52 -12.70 -1.08
CA PHE A 182 24.62 -11.81 -1.47
C PHE A 182 25.03 -10.84 -0.36
N ASP A 183 24.46 -10.97 0.85
CA ASP A 183 24.88 -10.16 1.99
C ASP A 183 26.29 -10.52 2.41
N ALA A 184 27.10 -9.53 2.76
CA ALA A 184 28.40 -9.75 3.36
C ALA A 184 28.23 -10.49 4.69
N LYS A 185 28.96 -11.61 4.85
CA LYS A 185 29.01 -12.37 6.10
C LYS A 185 30.06 -11.77 7.03
#